data_a1dbeb0eea8a55d394aa4c27c320d4dc
#
_entry.id   a1dbeb0eea8a55d394aa4c27c320d4dc
#
_cell.length_a   1.000
_cell.length_b   1.000
_cell.length_c   1.000
_cell.angle_alpha   90.00
_cell.angle_beta   90.00
_cell.angle_gamma   90.00
#
_symmetry.space_group_name_H-M   'P 1'
#
loop_
_entity.id
_entity.type
_entity.pdbx_description
1 polymer ?
#
loop_
_entity_poly.entity_id
_entity_poly.type
_entity_poly.pdbx_seq_one_letter_code
_entity_poly.pdbx_strand_id
1 'polypeptide(L)'
;MNRKVYQERRTYLRYDEAHIIGYLNEEELENYVPEATTQEGEEEEEQPEEWPTAYAYTGPEADGGTVMPCSDQDDSGELANAIIRSRYSESQELAIQRHAINGDYEETPQEYEEYNAWCQYAVQTAKEWIAALAVA
;
A
#
# COMPACT_ATOMS: atom_id res chain seq x y z
N MET A 1 11.49 -7.18 2.51
CA MET A 1 10.62 -6.03 2.20
C MET A 1 11.26 -4.75 2.70
N ASN A 2 11.09 -3.65 1.98
CA ASN A 2 11.68 -2.37 2.31
C ASN A 2 10.62 -1.43 2.85
N ARG A 3 10.93 -0.74 3.93
CA ARG A 3 10.08 0.29 4.52
C ARG A 3 10.72 1.65 4.27
N LYS A 4 9.95 2.58 3.71
CA LYS A 4 10.42 3.93 3.45
C LYS A 4 9.43 4.95 4.00
N VAL A 5 9.94 6.01 4.62
CA VAL A 5 9.13 7.08 5.21
C VAL A 5 9.21 8.32 4.35
N TYR A 6 8.05 8.92 4.09
CA TYR A 6 7.91 10.14 3.30
C TYR A 6 7.14 11.19 4.10
N GLN A 7 7.45 12.44 3.88
CA GLN A 7 6.72 13.55 4.51
C GLN A 7 5.37 13.80 3.86
N GLU A 8 5.20 13.35 2.61
CA GLU A 8 3.94 13.49 1.88
C GLU A 8 3.33 12.12 1.62
N ARG A 9 2.00 12.08 1.60
CA ARG A 9 1.27 10.87 1.28
C ARG A 9 1.47 10.51 -0.19
N ARG A 10 1.85 9.27 -0.44
CA ARG A 10 2.05 8.74 -1.79
C ARG A 10 0.93 7.81 -2.18
N THR A 11 0.62 7.76 -3.47
CA THR A 11 -0.37 6.87 -4.05
C THR A 11 0.29 5.87 -4.98
N TYR A 12 0.38 6.18 -6.25
CA TYR A 12 1.04 5.33 -7.23
C TYR A 12 1.64 6.19 -8.34
N LEU A 13 2.58 5.58 -9.08
CA LEU A 13 3.20 6.20 -10.23
C LEU A 13 3.21 5.19 -11.37
N ARG A 14 3.18 5.68 -12.61
CA ARG A 14 3.33 4.81 -13.78
C ARG A 14 4.77 4.29 -13.80
N TYR A 15 4.92 2.97 -13.85
CA TYR A 15 6.23 2.31 -13.90
C TYR A 15 6.63 2.02 -15.35
N ASP A 16 5.75 1.38 -16.12
CA ASP A 16 5.89 1.16 -17.55
C ASP A 16 4.51 1.03 -18.18
N GLU A 17 4.43 0.66 -19.46
CA GLU A 17 3.16 0.57 -20.20
C GLU A 17 2.16 -0.43 -19.59
N ALA A 18 2.66 -1.45 -18.91
CA ALA A 18 1.84 -2.53 -18.36
C ALA A 18 1.81 -2.56 -16.83
N HIS A 19 2.58 -1.70 -16.15
CA HIS A 19 2.74 -1.76 -14.70
C HIS A 19 2.69 -0.37 -14.07
N ILE A 20 2.29 -0.36 -12.81
CA ILE A 20 2.41 0.81 -11.93
C ILE A 20 3.24 0.42 -10.72
N ILE A 21 3.84 1.41 -10.05
CA ILE A 21 4.42 1.22 -8.73
C ILE A 21 3.48 1.89 -7.72
N GLY A 22 2.95 1.09 -6.80
CA GLY A 22 2.02 1.57 -5.79
C GLY A 22 2.63 1.54 -4.40
N TYR A 23 2.23 2.47 -3.55
CA TYR A 23 2.74 2.58 -2.19
C TYR A 23 1.68 2.02 -1.24
N LEU A 24 1.88 0.78 -0.82
CA LEU A 24 0.94 -0.01 -0.04
C LEU A 24 1.38 -0.10 1.41
N ASN A 25 0.46 -0.61 2.24
CA ASN A 25 0.70 -0.82 3.67
C ASN A 25 1.07 0.50 4.38
N GLU A 26 0.35 1.55 4.05
CA GLU A 26 0.57 2.89 4.60
C GLU A 26 0.46 2.88 6.12
N GLU A 27 1.47 3.46 6.76
CA GLU A 27 1.46 3.73 8.20
C GLU A 27 1.52 5.24 8.40
N GLU A 28 0.55 5.79 9.07
CA GLU A 28 0.54 7.21 9.40
C GLU A 28 1.32 7.43 10.70
N LEU A 29 2.36 8.26 10.62
CA LEU A 29 3.25 8.53 11.74
C LEU A 29 3.07 9.97 12.18
N GLU A 30 2.27 10.17 13.21
CA GLU A 30 2.02 11.50 13.76
C GLU A 30 3.27 11.99 14.51
N ASN A 31 3.58 13.28 14.37
CA ASN A 31 4.70 13.92 15.06
C ASN A 31 6.03 13.17 14.83
N TYR A 32 6.30 12.84 13.58
CA TYR A 32 7.47 12.06 13.21
C TYR A 32 8.72 12.93 13.12
N VAL A 33 9.78 12.53 13.87
CA VAL A 33 11.07 13.21 13.85
C VAL A 33 11.98 12.47 12.85
N PRO A 34 12.42 13.11 11.76
CA PRO A 34 13.34 12.47 10.82
C PRO A 34 14.67 12.14 11.46
N GLU A 35 15.20 10.96 11.20
CA GLU A 35 16.51 10.52 11.75
C GLU A 35 17.65 11.47 11.35
N ALA A 36 17.55 12.09 10.19
CA ALA A 36 18.57 13.01 9.68
C ALA A 36 18.73 14.29 10.51
N THR A 37 17.79 14.60 11.41
CA THR A 37 17.88 15.78 12.27
C THR A 37 18.56 15.53 13.61
N THR A 38 18.95 14.28 13.89
CA THR A 38 19.64 13.90 15.13
C THR A 38 21.13 13.68 14.93
N GLN A 39 21.78 14.53 14.14
CA GLN A 39 23.23 14.44 13.97
C GLN A 39 23.96 15.00 15.20
N GLU A 40 24.92 14.23 15.70
CA GLU A 40 25.79 14.67 16.78
C GLU A 40 26.57 15.91 16.35
N GLY A 41 26.52 16.95 17.17
CA GLY A 41 27.32 18.15 16.94
C GLY A 41 26.60 19.31 16.28
N GLU A 42 25.35 19.18 15.90
CA GLU A 42 24.54 20.32 15.55
C GLU A 42 24.08 21.03 16.82
N GLU A 43 24.41 22.31 16.90
CA GLU A 43 23.88 23.16 17.96
C GLU A 43 22.36 23.16 17.90
N GLU A 44 21.75 23.24 19.08
CA GLU A 44 20.33 23.25 19.27
C GLU A 44 19.65 24.31 18.40
N GLU A 45 19.25 23.94 17.20
CA GLU A 45 18.29 24.72 16.46
C GLU A 45 16.92 24.51 17.12
N GLU A 46 16.14 25.59 17.19
CA GLU A 46 14.80 25.50 17.72
C GLU A 46 14.00 24.44 16.92
N GLN A 47 13.77 23.29 17.52
CA GLN A 47 12.95 22.27 16.91
C GLN A 47 11.49 22.64 17.13
N PRO A 48 10.62 22.45 16.13
CA PRO A 48 9.20 22.70 16.30
C PRO A 48 8.63 21.82 17.42
N GLU A 49 7.69 22.32 18.18
CA GLU A 49 7.02 21.55 19.24
C GLU A 49 6.32 20.31 18.67
N GLU A 50 5.84 20.41 17.44
CA GLU A 50 5.19 19.31 16.73
C GLU A 50 5.84 19.13 15.37
N TRP A 51 6.23 17.89 15.07
CA TRP A 51 6.72 17.51 13.76
C TRP A 51 5.53 17.15 12.86
N PRO A 52 5.63 17.40 11.55
CA PRO A 52 4.56 17.03 10.63
C PRO A 52 4.32 15.53 10.61
N THR A 53 3.11 15.15 10.22
CA THR A 53 2.76 13.75 10.00
C THR A 53 3.58 13.21 8.82
N ALA A 54 4.14 12.03 8.98
CA ALA A 54 4.84 11.31 7.92
C ALA A 54 4.08 10.04 7.57
N TYR A 55 4.41 9.47 6.41
CA TYR A 55 3.74 8.27 5.91
C TYR A 55 4.80 7.25 5.52
N ALA A 56 4.69 6.04 6.06
CA ALA A 56 5.59 4.94 5.74
C ALA A 56 4.88 3.93 4.85
N TYR A 57 5.63 3.38 3.91
CA TYR A 57 5.12 2.36 2.99
C TYR A 57 6.09 1.18 2.97
N THR A 58 5.55 -0.01 2.87
CA THR A 58 6.34 -1.24 2.85
C THR A 58 6.06 -2.01 1.57
N GLY A 59 7.12 -2.35 0.84
CA GLY A 59 7.04 -3.10 -0.39
C GLY A 59 8.39 -3.68 -0.78
N PRO A 60 8.44 -4.49 -1.85
CA PRO A 60 9.68 -5.16 -2.28
C PRO A 60 10.69 -4.22 -2.94
N GLU A 61 10.26 -3.05 -3.42
CA GLU A 61 11.16 -2.12 -4.07
C GLU A 61 11.96 -1.29 -3.05
N ALA A 62 13.11 -0.76 -3.46
CA ALA A 62 14.00 -0.02 -2.57
C ALA A 62 13.35 1.23 -1.97
N ASP A 63 12.37 1.81 -2.65
CA ASP A 63 11.65 3.00 -2.19
C ASP A 63 10.40 2.68 -1.36
N GLY A 64 10.21 1.41 -1.01
CA GLY A 64 9.04 0.94 -0.27
C GLY A 64 7.81 0.71 -1.12
N GLY A 65 7.92 0.86 -2.44
CA GLY A 65 6.82 0.63 -3.38
C GLY A 65 6.68 -0.82 -3.80
N THR A 66 5.59 -1.10 -4.50
CA THR A 66 5.28 -2.42 -5.05
C THR A 66 4.90 -2.28 -6.52
N VAL A 67 5.63 -2.95 -7.40
CA VAL A 67 5.32 -2.96 -8.84
C VAL A 67 4.17 -3.93 -9.07
N MET A 68 3.13 -3.46 -9.77
CA MET A 68 1.90 -4.22 -9.98
C MET A 68 1.45 -4.13 -11.43
N PRO A 69 0.85 -5.20 -12.00
CA PRO A 69 0.32 -5.14 -13.36
C PRO A 69 -0.94 -4.27 -13.41
N CYS A 70 -0.90 -3.20 -14.18
CA CYS A 70 -2.05 -2.33 -14.38
C CYS A 70 -1.89 -1.55 -15.69
N SER A 71 -2.76 -1.79 -16.65
CA SER A 71 -2.73 -1.09 -17.93
C SER A 71 -3.57 0.19 -17.91
N ASP A 72 -4.71 0.19 -17.22
CA ASP A 72 -5.59 1.35 -17.09
C ASP A 72 -5.68 1.81 -15.64
N GLN A 73 -4.87 2.82 -15.31
CA GLN A 73 -4.80 3.37 -13.95
C GLN A 73 -6.01 4.23 -13.58
N ASP A 74 -6.84 4.59 -14.55
CA ASP A 74 -8.04 5.39 -14.29
C ASP A 74 -9.25 4.51 -13.93
N ASP A 75 -9.13 3.20 -14.11
CA ASP A 75 -10.15 2.23 -13.76
C ASP A 75 -9.90 1.71 -12.34
N SER A 76 -10.80 2.03 -11.42
CA SER A 76 -10.67 1.59 -10.03
C SER A 76 -10.68 0.07 -9.88
N GLY A 77 -11.41 -0.63 -10.77
CA GLY A 77 -11.42 -2.09 -10.79
C GLY A 77 -10.07 -2.68 -11.16
N GLU A 78 -9.40 -2.11 -12.17
CA GLU A 78 -8.04 -2.55 -12.54
C GLU A 78 -7.02 -2.24 -11.45
N LEU A 79 -7.11 -1.05 -10.83
CA LEU A 79 -6.23 -0.72 -9.70
C LEU A 79 -6.43 -1.68 -8.55
N ALA A 80 -7.68 -1.98 -8.19
CA ALA A 80 -7.98 -2.94 -7.13
C ALA A 80 -7.41 -4.32 -7.47
N ASN A 81 -7.59 -4.79 -8.70
CA ASN A 81 -7.03 -6.06 -9.14
C ASN A 81 -5.52 -6.08 -9.08
N ALA A 82 -4.86 -4.97 -9.45
CA ALA A 82 -3.41 -4.86 -9.36
C ALA A 82 -2.93 -5.03 -7.91
N ILE A 83 -3.60 -4.38 -6.97
CA ILE A 83 -3.27 -4.49 -5.55
C ILE A 83 -3.50 -5.92 -5.05
N ILE A 84 -4.61 -6.56 -5.45
CA ILE A 84 -4.88 -7.95 -5.10
C ILE A 84 -3.77 -8.86 -5.64
N ARG A 85 -3.37 -8.67 -6.89
CA ARG A 85 -2.31 -9.47 -7.54
C ARG A 85 -0.93 -9.27 -6.92
N SER A 86 -0.71 -8.14 -6.23
CA SER A 86 0.57 -7.93 -5.53
C SER A 86 0.78 -8.92 -4.39
N ARG A 87 -0.29 -9.51 -3.87
CA ARG A 87 -0.24 -10.47 -2.77
C ARG A 87 -0.76 -11.86 -3.14
N TYR A 88 -1.76 -11.95 -4.01
CA TYR A 88 -2.40 -13.21 -4.41
C TYR A 88 -2.36 -13.35 -5.94
N SER A 89 -1.84 -14.46 -6.44
CA SER A 89 -1.93 -14.78 -7.86
C SER A 89 -3.36 -15.17 -8.23
N GLU A 90 -3.68 -15.16 -9.53
CA GLU A 90 -5.00 -15.62 -10.00
C GLU A 90 -5.28 -17.05 -9.55
N SER A 91 -4.28 -17.93 -9.63
CA SER A 91 -4.42 -19.32 -9.20
C SER A 91 -4.72 -19.44 -7.71
N GLN A 92 -4.05 -18.63 -6.88
CA GLN A 92 -4.30 -18.60 -5.45
C GLN A 92 -5.70 -18.08 -5.14
N GLU A 93 -6.11 -17.00 -5.81
CA GLU A 93 -7.43 -16.42 -5.62
C GLU A 93 -8.53 -17.40 -6.00
N LEU A 94 -8.40 -18.05 -7.16
CA LEU A 94 -9.38 -19.05 -7.61
C LEU A 94 -9.44 -20.24 -6.65
N ALA A 95 -8.30 -20.68 -6.12
CA ALA A 95 -8.26 -21.78 -5.15
C ALA A 95 -8.99 -21.40 -3.86
N ILE A 96 -8.74 -20.19 -3.34
CA ILE A 96 -9.42 -19.69 -2.14
C ILE A 96 -10.93 -19.63 -2.36
N GLN A 97 -11.36 -19.10 -3.51
CA GLN A 97 -12.79 -19.00 -3.82
C GLN A 97 -13.45 -20.37 -3.94
N ARG A 98 -12.78 -21.35 -4.56
CA ARG A 98 -13.30 -22.73 -4.64
C ARG A 98 -13.44 -23.36 -3.27
N HIS A 99 -12.44 -23.20 -2.41
CA HIS A 99 -12.50 -23.72 -1.04
C HIS A 99 -13.64 -23.07 -0.25
N ALA A 100 -13.85 -21.77 -0.41
CA ALA A 100 -14.96 -21.07 0.24
C ALA A 100 -16.32 -21.60 -0.22
N ILE A 101 -16.49 -21.82 -1.53
CA ILE A 101 -17.73 -22.36 -2.10
C ILE A 101 -17.99 -23.79 -1.58
N ASN A 102 -16.95 -24.59 -1.41
CA ASN A 102 -17.06 -25.96 -0.93
C ASN A 102 -17.23 -26.07 0.59
N GLY A 103 -17.18 -24.95 1.32
CA GLY A 103 -17.30 -24.96 2.79
C GLY A 103 -16.04 -25.39 3.52
N ASP A 104 -14.89 -25.40 2.85
CA ASP A 104 -13.63 -25.85 3.43
C ASP A 104 -13.11 -24.93 4.55
N TYR A 105 -13.64 -23.70 4.62
CA TYR A 105 -13.23 -22.72 5.63
C TYR A 105 -14.16 -22.67 6.86
N GLU A 106 -15.11 -23.55 6.97
CA GLU A 106 -16.03 -23.56 8.13
C GLU A 106 -15.29 -23.77 9.46
N GLU A 107 -14.28 -24.63 9.46
CA GLU A 107 -13.48 -24.93 10.65
C GLU A 107 -12.19 -24.08 10.74
N THR A 108 -11.67 -23.61 9.61
CA THR A 108 -10.42 -22.83 9.54
C THR A 108 -10.60 -21.62 8.63
N PRO A 109 -11.35 -20.59 9.05
CA PRO A 109 -11.69 -19.46 8.18
C PRO A 109 -10.57 -18.44 7.99
N GLN A 110 -9.45 -18.57 8.69
CA GLN A 110 -8.41 -17.54 8.76
C GLN A 110 -7.87 -17.14 7.39
N GLU A 111 -7.55 -18.09 6.52
CA GLU A 111 -7.03 -17.78 5.18
C GLU A 111 -8.02 -16.98 4.35
N TYR A 112 -9.29 -17.36 4.40
CA TYR A 112 -10.35 -16.64 3.69
C TYR A 112 -10.58 -15.26 4.26
N GLU A 113 -10.56 -15.11 5.57
CA GLU A 113 -10.72 -13.82 6.23
C GLU A 113 -9.58 -12.86 5.87
N GLU A 114 -8.34 -13.35 5.83
CA GLU A 114 -7.18 -12.55 5.41
C GLU A 114 -7.29 -12.14 3.95
N TYR A 115 -7.69 -13.05 3.07
CA TYR A 115 -7.90 -12.75 1.66
C TYR A 115 -9.00 -11.72 1.47
N ASN A 116 -10.14 -11.89 2.13
CA ASN A 116 -11.26 -10.97 2.03
C ASN A 116 -10.90 -9.58 2.54
N ALA A 117 -10.16 -9.50 3.64
CA ALA A 117 -9.67 -8.23 4.18
C ALA A 117 -8.75 -7.52 3.20
N TRP A 118 -7.85 -8.27 2.55
CA TRP A 118 -6.97 -7.70 1.53
C TRP A 118 -7.73 -7.18 0.33
N CYS A 119 -8.75 -7.91 -0.12
CA CYS A 119 -9.62 -7.47 -1.22
C CYS A 119 -10.36 -6.18 -0.89
N GLN A 120 -10.89 -6.07 0.33
CA GLN A 120 -11.56 -4.86 0.78
C GLN A 120 -10.58 -3.68 0.87
N TYR A 121 -9.39 -3.92 1.38
CA TYR A 121 -8.31 -2.93 1.41
C TYR A 121 -7.95 -2.47 0.00
N ALA A 122 -7.83 -3.40 -0.95
CA ALA A 122 -7.49 -3.10 -2.34
C ALA A 122 -8.54 -2.20 -3.00
N VAL A 123 -9.82 -2.53 -2.84
CA VAL A 123 -10.91 -1.74 -3.41
C VAL A 123 -10.94 -0.32 -2.81
N GLN A 124 -10.81 -0.22 -1.50
CA GLN A 124 -10.82 1.06 -0.82
C GLN A 124 -9.60 1.91 -1.20
N THR A 125 -8.42 1.30 -1.25
CA THR A 125 -7.19 1.99 -1.62
C THR A 125 -7.25 2.51 -3.06
N ALA A 126 -7.77 1.70 -3.99
CA ALA A 126 -7.92 2.12 -5.38
C ALA A 126 -8.83 3.36 -5.50
N LYS A 127 -9.94 3.37 -4.78
CA LYS A 127 -10.85 4.51 -4.75
C LYS A 127 -10.20 5.76 -4.16
N GLU A 128 -9.44 5.60 -3.08
CA GLU A 128 -8.74 6.71 -2.44
C GLU A 128 -7.66 7.29 -3.35
N TRP A 129 -6.92 6.44 -4.07
CA TRP A 129 -5.89 6.89 -5.00
C TRP A 129 -6.49 7.72 -6.14
N ILE A 130 -7.58 7.26 -6.72
CA ILE A 130 -8.26 7.99 -7.80
C ILE A 130 -8.81 9.32 -7.29
N ALA A 131 -9.42 9.32 -6.11
CA ALA A 131 -9.94 10.54 -5.49
C ALA A 131 -8.81 11.56 -5.20
N ALA A 132 -7.66 11.08 -4.73
CA ALA A 132 -6.51 11.95 -4.46
C ALA A 132 -5.98 12.61 -5.72
N LEU A 133 -5.94 11.88 -6.85
CA LEU A 133 -5.50 12.43 -8.13
C LEU A 133 -6.51 13.42 -8.71
N ALA A 134 -7.79 13.20 -8.50
CA ALA A 134 -8.85 14.09 -8.99
C ALA A 134 -8.83 15.46 -8.29
N VAL A 135 -8.28 15.55 -7.09
CA VAL A 135 -8.20 16.80 -6.30
C VAL A 135 -6.90 17.55 -6.56
N ALA A 136 -5.91 16.90 -7.13
CA ALA A 136 -4.59 17.49 -7.37
C ALA A 136 -4.57 18.49 -8.55
#